data_b73e662fd9b7e10c264ebaec37b5654d
#
_entry.id   b73e662fd9b7e10c264ebaec37b5654d
#
_cell.length_a   1.000
_cell.length_b   1.000
_cell.length_c   1.000
_cell.angle_alpha   90.00
_cell.angle_beta   90.00
_cell.angle_gamma   90.00
#
_symmetry.space_group_name_H-M   'P 1'
#
loop_
_entity.id
_entity.type
_entity.pdbx_description
1 polymer ?
#
loop_
_entity_poly.entity_id
_entity_poly.type
_entity_poly.pdbx_seq_one_letter_code
_entity_poly.pdbx_strand_id
1 'polypeptide(L)'
;STKTKERREIHEGLESGQLQIVVGTHALLEDKVKFHNLGLAIIDEQHRFGVEQRSKLWHKNQLPPHVLIMSATPIPRTLAMSLYGDLDVSVIDELPPGRKPIKTIHQYETHRARVYQFLHDEIAKGRQVYVVYPLIEESEALAFKNLTEGYNQLYTTFPPPKYTIAMVHGQLKPEEKDAQMRLFSEGKAQIMVATTVIEVGVNVPNASVMVIESAERFGLSQLHQLRGRVGRGSEQSYCILLTGNKMSNETRIRMETMVRTNDGFEIAEVDLKLRGPGDLMGTQQSGVLALKIADLVKDQDILKAARFQAIDLLKADPNLELPQNQRVAYTLNQLQRHKNLWTYIS
;
A
#
# COMPACT_ATOMS: atom_id res chain seq x y z
N SER A 1 11.36 -15.42 13.66
CA SER A 1 10.76 -16.51 12.87
C SER A 1 10.40 -17.68 13.81
N THR A 2 9.24 -18.30 13.60
CA THR A 2 8.75 -19.44 14.39
C THR A 2 9.69 -20.64 14.19
N LYS A 3 10.11 -21.29 15.27
CA LYS A 3 10.97 -22.46 15.24
C LYS A 3 10.24 -23.66 14.59
N THR A 4 10.99 -24.58 13.99
CA THR A 4 10.43 -25.72 13.25
C THR A 4 9.49 -26.60 14.11
N LYS A 5 9.81 -26.80 15.38
CA LYS A 5 8.97 -27.56 16.31
C LYS A 5 7.64 -26.87 16.57
N GLU A 6 7.68 -25.58 16.91
CA GLU A 6 6.47 -24.78 17.15
C GLU A 6 5.59 -24.71 15.91
N ARG A 7 6.20 -24.59 14.72
CA ARG A 7 5.46 -24.59 13.45
C ARG A 7 4.69 -25.89 13.24
N ARG A 8 5.31 -27.01 13.57
CA ARG A 8 4.65 -28.33 13.49
C ARG A 8 3.45 -28.43 14.44
N GLU A 9 3.62 -28.02 15.70
CA GLU A 9 2.55 -27.98 16.69
C GLU A 9 1.37 -27.09 16.24
N ILE A 10 1.67 -25.92 15.62
CA ILE A 10 0.65 -25.05 15.05
C ILE A 10 -0.10 -25.75 13.91
N HIS A 11 0.59 -26.42 12.98
CA HIS A 11 -0.04 -27.12 11.87
C HIS A 11 -0.96 -28.25 12.35
N GLU A 12 -0.49 -29.07 13.30
CA GLU A 12 -1.27 -30.16 13.92
C GLU A 12 -2.53 -29.59 14.63
N GLY A 13 -2.37 -28.46 15.34
CA GLY A 13 -3.49 -27.79 16.01
C GLY A 13 -4.53 -27.21 15.05
N LEU A 14 -4.11 -26.71 13.88
CA LEU A 14 -5.01 -26.22 12.84
C LEU A 14 -5.77 -27.34 12.14
N GLU A 15 -5.07 -28.45 11.83
CA GLU A 15 -5.66 -29.61 11.16
C GLU A 15 -6.65 -30.36 12.09
N SER A 16 -6.34 -30.44 13.40
CA SER A 16 -7.24 -31.04 14.40
C SER A 16 -8.40 -30.14 14.82
N GLY A 17 -8.36 -28.85 14.52
CA GLY A 17 -9.36 -27.88 14.97
C GLY A 17 -9.18 -27.40 16.41
N GLN A 18 -8.11 -27.78 17.09
CA GLN A 18 -7.78 -27.27 18.43
C GLN A 18 -7.38 -25.78 18.39
N LEU A 19 -6.66 -25.37 17.34
CA LEU A 19 -6.32 -23.97 17.06
C LEU A 19 -7.39 -23.36 16.15
N GLN A 20 -8.11 -22.36 16.67
CA GLN A 20 -9.19 -21.70 15.96
C GLN A 20 -8.75 -20.40 15.26
N ILE A 21 -7.66 -19.78 15.71
CA ILE A 21 -7.12 -18.53 15.15
C ILE A 21 -5.62 -18.68 14.93
N VAL A 22 -5.18 -18.32 13.75
CA VAL A 22 -3.76 -18.23 13.41
C VAL A 22 -3.45 -16.92 12.73
N VAL A 23 -2.31 -16.30 13.07
CA VAL A 23 -1.80 -15.10 12.41
C VAL A 23 -0.42 -15.42 11.86
N GLY A 24 -0.19 -15.07 10.60
CA GLY A 24 1.08 -15.34 9.96
C GLY A 24 1.23 -14.60 8.63
N THR A 25 2.28 -14.94 7.91
CA THR A 25 2.59 -14.40 6.59
C THR A 25 1.98 -15.28 5.48
N HIS A 26 2.32 -15.00 4.22
CA HIS A 26 1.95 -15.81 3.05
C HIS A 26 2.29 -17.32 3.21
N ALA A 27 3.17 -17.69 4.14
CA ALA A 27 3.45 -19.09 4.45
C ALA A 27 2.21 -19.90 4.89
N LEU A 28 1.14 -19.23 5.38
CA LEU A 28 -0.13 -19.89 5.71
C LEU A 28 -0.91 -20.35 4.45
N LEU A 29 -0.55 -19.83 3.27
CA LEU A 29 -1.17 -20.22 1.99
C LEU A 29 -0.55 -21.50 1.40
N GLU A 30 0.62 -21.93 1.88
CA GLU A 30 1.30 -23.12 1.37
C GLU A 30 0.42 -24.37 1.56
N ASP A 31 0.48 -25.30 0.60
CA ASP A 31 -0.38 -26.50 0.56
C ASP A 31 -0.20 -27.42 1.77
N LYS A 32 0.99 -27.37 2.42
CA LYS A 32 1.26 -28.11 3.66
C LYS A 32 0.48 -27.64 4.89
N VAL A 33 -0.08 -26.40 4.84
CA VAL A 33 -0.92 -25.87 5.93
C VAL A 33 -2.35 -26.28 5.67
N LYS A 34 -2.87 -27.17 6.50
CA LYS A 34 -4.23 -27.68 6.42
C LYS A 34 -5.06 -27.12 7.56
N PHE A 35 -6.32 -26.82 7.29
CA PHE A 35 -7.28 -26.34 8.27
C PHE A 35 -8.38 -27.38 8.45
N HIS A 36 -8.84 -27.58 9.68
CA HIS A 36 -9.97 -28.45 9.96
C HIS A 36 -11.25 -27.93 9.28
N ASN A 37 -11.53 -26.63 9.45
CA ASN A 37 -12.66 -25.95 8.81
C ASN A 37 -12.39 -24.43 8.80
N LEU A 38 -11.79 -23.93 7.74
CA LEU A 38 -11.48 -22.50 7.59
C LEU A 38 -12.77 -21.71 7.28
N GLY A 39 -13.26 -20.93 8.24
CA GLY A 39 -14.48 -20.13 8.06
C GLY A 39 -14.21 -18.70 7.55
N LEU A 40 -13.10 -18.08 7.98
CA LEU A 40 -12.76 -16.71 7.62
C LEU A 40 -11.26 -16.56 7.36
N ALA A 41 -10.90 -15.93 6.26
CA ALA A 41 -9.55 -15.52 5.95
C ALA A 41 -9.48 -13.99 5.83
N ILE A 42 -8.56 -13.34 6.57
CA ILE A 42 -8.33 -11.91 6.52
C ILE A 42 -6.95 -11.68 5.90
N ILE A 43 -6.90 -10.93 4.79
CA ILE A 43 -5.67 -10.60 4.06
C ILE A 43 -5.46 -9.09 4.18
N ASP A 44 -4.35 -8.70 4.80
CA ASP A 44 -3.93 -7.31 4.86
C ASP A 44 -2.88 -7.02 3.79
N GLU A 45 -2.87 -5.78 3.26
CA GLU A 45 -1.95 -5.32 2.21
C GLU A 45 -1.99 -6.20 0.95
N GLN A 46 -3.14 -6.27 0.32
CA GLN A 46 -3.45 -7.11 -0.83
C GLN A 46 -2.42 -7.07 -1.97
N HIS A 47 -1.77 -5.93 -2.22
CA HIS A 47 -0.78 -5.76 -3.29
C HIS A 47 0.41 -6.74 -3.17
N ARG A 48 0.61 -7.34 -2.00
CA ARG A 48 1.63 -8.39 -1.76
C ARG A 48 1.17 -9.80 -2.12
N PHE A 49 -0.11 -9.96 -2.49
CA PHE A 49 -0.70 -11.26 -2.81
C PHE A 49 -1.17 -11.30 -4.26
N GLY A 50 -0.59 -12.19 -5.06
CA GLY A 50 -1.05 -12.45 -6.42
C GLY A 50 -2.45 -13.11 -6.46
N VAL A 51 -3.14 -13.02 -7.60
CA VAL A 51 -4.46 -13.65 -7.82
C VAL A 51 -4.39 -15.15 -7.57
N GLU A 52 -3.33 -15.82 -8.03
CA GLU A 52 -3.09 -17.24 -7.84
C GLU A 52 -2.97 -17.65 -6.35
N GLN A 53 -2.37 -16.79 -5.53
CA GLN A 53 -2.24 -17.06 -4.09
C GLN A 53 -3.58 -16.96 -3.37
N ARG A 54 -4.49 -16.10 -3.83
CA ARG A 54 -5.85 -15.95 -3.27
C ARG A 54 -6.73 -17.16 -3.63
N SER A 55 -6.63 -17.64 -4.87
CA SER A 55 -7.39 -18.83 -5.29
C SER A 55 -7.05 -20.05 -4.45
N LYS A 56 -5.80 -20.17 -3.96
CA LYS A 56 -5.40 -21.26 -3.04
C LYS A 56 -6.17 -21.25 -1.74
N LEU A 57 -6.64 -20.10 -1.24
CA LEU A 57 -7.46 -20.05 -0.01
C LEU A 57 -8.83 -20.72 -0.20
N TRP A 58 -9.44 -20.56 -1.37
CA TRP A 58 -10.75 -21.13 -1.67
C TRP A 58 -10.71 -22.66 -1.75
N HIS A 59 -9.57 -23.22 -2.14
CA HIS A 59 -9.38 -24.68 -2.24
C HIS A 59 -8.91 -25.33 -0.92
N LYS A 60 -8.68 -24.53 0.14
CA LYS A 60 -8.23 -25.08 1.44
C LYS A 60 -9.35 -25.72 2.26
N ASN A 61 -10.58 -25.61 1.83
CA ASN A 61 -11.75 -26.15 2.50
C ASN A 61 -12.76 -26.72 1.50
N GLN A 62 -13.66 -27.59 1.95
CA GLN A 62 -14.75 -28.11 1.09
C GLN A 62 -15.74 -27.02 0.70
N LEU A 63 -16.05 -26.11 1.64
CA LEU A 63 -16.80 -24.88 1.39
C LEU A 63 -15.84 -23.70 1.39
N PRO A 64 -15.87 -22.82 0.38
CA PRO A 64 -15.01 -21.63 0.34
C PRO A 64 -15.17 -20.81 1.63
N PRO A 65 -14.07 -20.38 2.27
CA PRO A 65 -14.16 -19.50 3.44
C PRO A 65 -14.62 -18.10 3.04
N HIS A 66 -15.17 -17.35 3.97
CA HIS A 66 -15.32 -15.91 3.81
C HIS A 66 -13.94 -15.24 3.71
N VAL A 67 -13.77 -14.33 2.77
CA VAL A 67 -12.48 -13.65 2.55
C VAL A 67 -12.67 -12.15 2.71
N LEU A 68 -11.97 -11.56 3.68
CA LEU A 68 -11.86 -10.13 3.85
C LEU A 68 -10.49 -9.67 3.35
N ILE A 69 -10.49 -8.83 2.34
CA ILE A 69 -9.28 -8.25 1.77
C ILE A 69 -9.20 -6.80 2.20
N MET A 70 -8.06 -6.42 2.79
CA MET A 70 -7.81 -5.05 3.23
C MET A 70 -6.63 -4.47 2.46
N SER A 71 -6.69 -3.19 2.15
CA SER A 71 -5.59 -2.45 1.53
C SER A 71 -5.55 -1.03 2.07
N ALA A 72 -4.37 -0.59 2.48
CA ALA A 72 -4.10 0.81 2.80
C ALA A 72 -3.74 1.64 1.56
N THR A 73 -3.50 0.98 0.41
CA THR A 73 -3.34 1.66 -0.87
C THR A 73 -4.73 1.95 -1.42
N PRO A 74 -5.16 3.21 -1.49
CA PRO A 74 -6.46 3.51 -2.06
C PRO A 74 -6.48 3.08 -3.53
N ILE A 75 -7.46 2.27 -3.88
CA ILE A 75 -7.75 1.92 -5.26
C ILE A 75 -8.92 2.81 -5.68
N PRO A 76 -8.85 3.51 -6.82
CA PRO A 76 -9.99 4.28 -7.30
C PRO A 76 -11.25 3.41 -7.27
N ARG A 77 -12.33 3.95 -6.67
CA ARG A 77 -13.58 3.17 -6.45
C ARG A 77 -14.08 2.50 -7.73
N THR A 78 -13.94 3.17 -8.85
CA THR A 78 -14.33 2.67 -10.16
C THR A 78 -13.46 1.53 -10.65
N LEU A 79 -12.15 1.60 -10.41
CA LEU A 79 -11.23 0.53 -10.74
C LEU A 79 -11.47 -0.68 -9.84
N ALA A 80 -11.72 -0.48 -8.56
CA ALA A 80 -12.08 -1.54 -7.63
C ALA A 80 -13.36 -2.28 -8.08
N MET A 81 -14.38 -1.56 -8.53
CA MET A 81 -15.62 -2.14 -9.05
C MET A 81 -15.42 -2.97 -10.32
N SER A 82 -14.42 -2.66 -11.13
CA SER A 82 -14.14 -3.41 -12.37
C SER A 82 -13.21 -4.60 -12.15
N LEU A 83 -12.23 -4.45 -11.22
CA LEU A 83 -11.24 -5.48 -10.92
C LEU A 83 -11.78 -6.57 -9.99
N TYR A 84 -12.68 -6.18 -9.08
CA TYR A 84 -13.24 -7.05 -8.04
C TYR A 84 -14.76 -7.14 -8.19
N GLY A 85 -15.20 -7.42 -9.40
CA GLY A 85 -16.63 -7.44 -9.74
C GLY A 85 -17.49 -8.42 -8.93
N ASP A 86 -16.84 -9.42 -8.36
CA ASP A 86 -17.38 -10.46 -7.48
C ASP A 86 -17.31 -10.13 -5.99
N LEU A 87 -16.61 -9.03 -5.61
CA LEU A 87 -16.45 -8.62 -4.23
C LEU A 87 -17.31 -7.40 -3.89
N ASP A 88 -17.87 -7.41 -2.68
CA ASP A 88 -18.44 -6.22 -2.06
C ASP A 88 -17.34 -5.30 -1.54
N VAL A 89 -17.44 -4.02 -1.84
CA VAL A 89 -16.44 -3.03 -1.45
C VAL A 89 -16.97 -2.14 -0.34
N SER A 90 -16.32 -2.19 0.81
CA SER A 90 -16.53 -1.26 1.93
C SER A 90 -15.39 -0.26 2.00
N VAL A 91 -15.73 1.00 2.25
CA VAL A 91 -14.77 2.11 2.30
C VAL A 91 -14.75 2.71 3.69
N ILE A 92 -13.56 2.86 4.27
CA ILE A 92 -13.32 3.64 5.49
C ILE A 92 -12.77 4.98 5.04
N ASP A 93 -13.57 6.04 5.11
CA ASP A 93 -13.27 7.39 4.63
C ASP A 93 -13.12 8.42 5.75
N GLU A 94 -13.26 8.02 6.99
CA GLU A 94 -13.08 8.87 8.16
C GLU A 94 -11.79 8.55 8.93
N LEU A 95 -11.17 9.59 9.48
CA LEU A 95 -10.05 9.41 10.38
C LEU A 95 -10.54 8.95 11.77
N PRO A 96 -9.76 8.11 12.48
CA PRO A 96 -10.07 7.79 13.85
C PRO A 96 -10.18 9.04 14.72
N PRO A 97 -11.06 9.03 15.76
CA PRO A 97 -11.21 10.15 16.66
C PRO A 97 -9.88 10.64 17.24
N GLY A 98 -9.70 11.96 17.30
CA GLY A 98 -8.49 12.61 17.83
C GLY A 98 -7.31 12.70 16.88
N ARG A 99 -7.36 12.11 15.69
CA ARG A 99 -6.34 12.33 14.66
C ARG A 99 -6.50 13.66 13.96
N LYS A 100 -5.37 14.36 13.76
CA LYS A 100 -5.32 15.60 12.99
C LYS A 100 -4.86 15.32 11.56
N PRO A 101 -5.39 16.03 10.55
CA PRO A 101 -4.87 15.96 9.19
C PRO A 101 -3.38 16.31 9.16
N ILE A 102 -2.61 15.55 8.38
CA ILE A 102 -1.17 15.80 8.23
C ILE A 102 -0.98 17.01 7.34
N LYS A 103 -0.19 17.99 7.78
CA LYS A 103 0.19 19.14 6.96
C LYS A 103 1.31 18.74 6.03
N THR A 104 1.02 18.68 4.73
CA THR A 104 2.01 18.38 3.71
C THR A 104 2.55 19.69 3.11
N ILE A 105 3.88 19.80 3.00
CA ILE A 105 4.59 20.99 2.52
C ILE A 105 5.59 20.54 1.46
N HIS A 106 5.58 21.18 0.30
CA HIS A 106 6.59 21.00 -0.73
C HIS A 106 7.67 22.09 -0.59
N GLN A 107 8.95 21.70 -0.65
CA GLN A 107 10.10 22.58 -0.61
C GLN A 107 11.13 22.12 -1.64
N TYR A 108 11.87 23.10 -2.19
CA TYR A 108 13.04 22.82 -3.02
C TYR A 108 14.28 22.60 -2.16
N GLU A 109 15.24 21.84 -2.66
CA GLU A 109 16.52 21.58 -1.97
C GLU A 109 17.25 22.86 -1.58
N THR A 110 17.10 23.93 -2.34
CA THR A 110 17.64 25.27 -2.00
C THR A 110 17.13 25.82 -0.66
N HIS A 111 16.00 25.33 -0.17
CA HIS A 111 15.43 25.72 1.12
C HIS A 111 15.72 24.72 2.25
N ARG A 112 16.64 23.78 2.05
CA ARG A 112 17.02 22.73 3.02
C ARG A 112 17.38 23.31 4.41
N ALA A 113 18.05 24.43 4.47
CA ALA A 113 18.37 25.07 5.73
C ALA A 113 17.13 25.41 6.58
N ARG A 114 16.05 25.87 5.94
CA ARG A 114 14.76 26.13 6.63
C ARG A 114 14.12 24.84 7.14
N VAL A 115 14.23 23.78 6.36
CA VAL A 115 13.73 22.46 6.79
C VAL A 115 14.50 21.99 8.01
N TYR A 116 15.82 22.06 8.00
CA TYR A 116 16.63 21.67 9.16
C TYR A 116 16.33 22.51 10.41
N GLN A 117 16.12 23.82 10.26
CA GLN A 117 15.68 24.65 11.38
C GLN A 117 14.35 24.18 11.96
N PHE A 118 13.39 23.88 11.08
CA PHE A 118 12.08 23.32 11.51
C PHE A 118 12.25 21.97 12.24
N LEU A 119 13.15 21.10 11.76
CA LEU A 119 13.44 19.84 12.46
C LEU A 119 14.03 20.07 13.85
N HIS A 120 14.95 21.04 14.01
CA HIS A 120 15.48 21.46 15.33
C HIS A 120 14.35 21.86 16.28
N ASP A 121 13.42 22.69 15.79
CA ASP A 121 12.30 23.18 16.59
C ASP A 121 11.36 22.05 17.01
N GLU A 122 11.06 21.10 16.12
CA GLU A 122 10.21 19.95 16.44
C GLU A 122 10.90 18.96 17.38
N ILE A 123 12.20 18.68 17.19
CA ILE A 123 12.96 17.83 18.10
C ILE A 123 13.08 18.47 19.48
N ALA A 124 13.24 19.80 19.55
CA ALA A 124 13.27 20.52 20.84
C ALA A 124 11.94 20.39 21.63
N LYS A 125 10.83 20.16 20.93
CA LYS A 125 9.52 19.83 21.54
C LYS A 125 9.40 18.35 21.96
N GLY A 126 10.48 17.56 21.81
CA GLY A 126 10.51 16.13 22.11
C GLY A 126 9.95 15.24 20.99
N ARG A 127 9.76 15.76 19.76
CA ARG A 127 9.25 15.01 18.61
C ARG A 127 10.35 14.21 17.94
N GLN A 128 9.94 13.17 17.19
CA GLN A 128 10.84 12.38 16.38
C GLN A 128 10.56 12.57 14.89
N VAL A 129 11.59 12.37 14.08
CA VAL A 129 11.60 12.68 12.66
C VAL A 129 12.00 11.45 11.86
N TYR A 130 11.25 11.16 10.79
CA TYR A 130 11.66 10.27 9.71
C TYR A 130 12.27 11.08 8.57
N VAL A 131 13.39 10.62 8.04
CA VAL A 131 13.98 11.13 6.78
C VAL A 131 14.13 9.95 5.82
N VAL A 132 13.42 9.99 4.71
CA VAL A 132 13.33 8.87 3.76
C VAL A 132 13.96 9.24 2.44
N TYR A 133 14.90 8.40 1.99
CA TYR A 133 15.55 8.48 0.69
C TYR A 133 14.97 7.48 -0.30
N PRO A 134 14.86 7.82 -1.60
CA PRO A 134 14.36 6.90 -2.60
C PRO A 134 15.31 5.70 -2.77
N LEU A 135 14.73 4.54 -3.01
CA LEU A 135 15.46 3.39 -3.54
C LEU A 135 15.65 3.63 -5.04
N ILE A 136 16.88 3.54 -5.52
CA ILE A 136 17.16 3.68 -6.94
C ILE A 136 17.16 2.26 -7.51
N GLU A 137 16.12 1.93 -8.28
CA GLU A 137 15.93 0.58 -8.84
C GLU A 137 17.10 0.14 -9.74
N GLU A 138 17.75 1.09 -10.40
CA GLU A 138 18.88 0.82 -11.31
C GLU A 138 20.19 0.52 -10.58
N SER A 139 20.34 0.89 -9.29
CA SER A 139 21.56 0.64 -8.51
C SER A 139 21.33 0.79 -7.00
N GLU A 140 21.32 -0.34 -6.29
CA GLU A 140 21.33 -0.35 -4.81
C GLU A 140 22.56 0.40 -4.24
N ALA A 141 23.69 0.35 -4.94
CA ALA A 141 24.92 1.06 -4.53
C ALA A 141 24.74 2.58 -4.57
N LEU A 142 24.01 3.10 -5.57
CA LEU A 142 23.74 4.54 -5.67
C LEU A 142 22.71 5.00 -4.62
N ALA A 143 21.69 4.18 -4.37
CA ALA A 143 20.72 4.43 -3.31
C ALA A 143 21.40 4.49 -1.92
N PHE A 144 22.31 3.55 -1.67
CA PHE A 144 23.10 3.52 -0.45
C PHE A 144 24.05 4.72 -0.33
N LYS A 145 24.69 5.13 -1.44
CA LYS A 145 25.52 6.33 -1.47
C LYS A 145 24.73 7.58 -1.11
N ASN A 146 23.58 7.80 -1.72
CA ASN A 146 22.72 8.96 -1.42
C ASN A 146 22.24 8.96 0.04
N LEU A 147 21.86 7.79 0.57
CA LEU A 147 21.51 7.64 1.97
C LEU A 147 22.68 8.01 2.89
N THR A 148 23.88 7.53 2.57
CA THR A 148 25.09 7.78 3.37
C THR A 148 25.50 9.25 3.32
N GLU A 149 25.44 9.88 2.17
CA GLU A 149 25.71 11.33 2.02
C GLU A 149 24.70 12.15 2.82
N GLY A 150 23.41 11.81 2.72
CA GLY A 150 22.36 12.47 3.49
C GLY A 150 22.49 12.24 5.00
N TYR A 151 22.86 11.03 5.42
CA TYR A 151 23.17 10.74 6.81
C TYR A 151 24.31 11.61 7.34
N ASN A 152 25.40 11.74 6.57
CA ASN A 152 26.55 12.58 6.96
C ASN A 152 26.18 14.07 7.08
N GLN A 153 25.33 14.57 6.18
CA GLN A 153 24.79 15.95 6.27
C GLN A 153 23.97 16.14 7.55
N LEU A 154 23.08 15.19 7.85
CA LEU A 154 22.29 15.22 9.08
C LEU A 154 23.18 15.09 10.32
N TYR A 155 24.18 14.23 10.30
CA TYR A 155 25.11 14.05 11.40
C TYR A 155 25.92 15.34 11.72
N THR A 156 26.27 16.10 10.68
CA THR A 156 26.92 17.41 10.83
C THR A 156 25.95 18.45 11.40
N THR A 157 24.68 18.41 11.01
CA THR A 157 23.67 19.38 11.47
C THR A 157 23.12 19.04 12.85
N PHE A 158 23.01 17.75 13.15
CA PHE A 158 22.52 17.21 14.42
C PHE A 158 23.59 16.35 15.12
N PRO A 159 24.66 17.01 15.66
CA PRO A 159 25.80 16.27 16.17
C PRO A 159 25.52 15.58 17.51
N PRO A 160 26.18 14.42 17.75
CA PRO A 160 26.18 13.80 19.07
C PRO A 160 26.99 14.68 20.10
N PRO A 161 26.79 14.53 21.39
CA PRO A 161 25.86 13.60 22.03
C PRO A 161 24.44 14.14 22.13
N LYS A 162 24.19 15.37 21.66
CA LYS A 162 22.89 16.04 21.78
C LYS A 162 21.80 15.31 20.98
N TYR A 163 22.15 14.78 19.81
CA TYR A 163 21.24 14.08 18.94
C TYR A 163 21.76 12.68 18.63
N THR A 164 20.82 11.72 18.51
CA THR A 164 21.09 10.37 18.04
C THR A 164 20.31 10.13 16.76
N ILE A 165 21.01 9.67 15.72
CA ILE A 165 20.42 9.35 14.44
C ILE A 165 20.48 7.84 14.25
N ALA A 166 19.34 7.19 14.10
CA ALA A 166 19.24 5.80 13.70
C ALA A 166 19.20 5.69 12.17
N MET A 167 19.78 4.65 11.60
CA MET A 167 19.77 4.41 10.16
C MET A 167 19.29 3.00 9.83
N VAL A 168 18.36 2.89 8.87
CA VAL A 168 17.79 1.62 8.42
C VAL A 168 17.77 1.53 6.91
N HIS A 169 18.37 0.48 6.35
CA HIS A 169 18.39 0.22 4.91
C HIS A 169 18.36 -1.29 4.61
N GLY A 170 18.17 -1.65 3.34
CA GLY A 170 18.00 -3.05 2.91
C GLY A 170 19.18 -3.97 3.18
N GLN A 171 20.41 -3.43 3.20
CA GLN A 171 21.65 -4.20 3.39
C GLN A 171 21.96 -4.53 4.85
N LEU A 172 21.23 -3.94 5.83
CA LEU A 172 21.41 -4.27 7.24
C LEU A 172 20.96 -5.69 7.54
N LYS A 173 21.71 -6.39 8.37
CA LYS A 173 21.28 -7.66 8.94
C LYS A 173 20.02 -7.46 9.80
N PRO A 174 19.13 -8.47 9.86
CA PRO A 174 17.89 -8.35 10.64
C PRO A 174 18.10 -7.86 12.08
N GLU A 175 19.12 -8.37 12.77
CA GLU A 175 19.45 -7.99 14.14
C GLU A 175 19.87 -6.52 14.26
N GLU A 176 20.67 -6.02 13.31
CA GLU A 176 21.10 -4.62 13.26
C GLU A 176 19.90 -3.70 12.96
N LYS A 177 19.04 -4.11 12.02
CA LYS A 177 17.81 -3.41 11.70
C LYS A 177 16.90 -3.31 12.93
N ASP A 178 16.71 -4.41 13.65
CA ASP A 178 15.90 -4.45 14.87
C ASP A 178 16.49 -3.55 15.96
N ALA A 179 17.82 -3.52 16.11
CA ALA A 179 18.50 -2.65 17.06
C ALA A 179 18.29 -1.16 16.75
N GLN A 180 18.45 -0.74 15.48
CA GLN A 180 18.20 0.63 15.05
C GLN A 180 16.73 1.03 15.22
N MET A 181 15.80 0.14 14.88
CA MET A 181 14.38 0.36 15.07
C MET A 181 14.00 0.52 16.54
N ARG A 182 14.62 -0.25 17.45
CA ARG A 182 14.41 -0.11 18.91
C ARG A 182 14.90 1.23 19.41
N LEU A 183 16.09 1.68 19.01
CA LEU A 183 16.61 3.00 19.41
C LEU A 183 15.60 4.10 19.07
N PHE A 184 14.97 4.03 17.92
CA PHE A 184 13.98 5.01 17.51
C PHE A 184 12.65 4.83 18.23
N SER A 185 12.12 3.63 18.32
CA SER A 185 10.82 3.36 18.96
C SER A 185 10.83 3.65 20.47
N GLU A 186 11.98 3.48 21.13
CA GLU A 186 12.18 3.81 22.54
C GLU A 186 12.48 5.32 22.78
N GLY A 187 12.49 6.14 21.73
CA GLY A 187 12.76 7.56 21.82
C GLY A 187 14.23 7.94 22.07
N LYS A 188 15.14 6.95 22.03
CA LYS A 188 16.59 7.17 22.21
C LYS A 188 17.22 7.85 20.99
N ALA A 189 16.68 7.61 19.80
CA ALA A 189 17.05 8.32 18.59
C ALA A 189 15.95 9.33 18.22
N GLN A 190 16.34 10.56 17.92
CA GLN A 190 15.43 11.65 17.52
C GLN A 190 15.13 11.60 16.02
N ILE A 191 16.07 11.09 15.23
CA ILE A 191 15.96 11.03 13.76
C ILE A 191 16.15 9.59 13.32
N MET A 192 15.27 9.13 12.44
CA MET A 192 15.42 7.87 11.70
C MET A 192 15.66 8.19 10.25
N VAL A 193 16.81 7.81 9.73
CA VAL A 193 17.16 7.89 8.32
C VAL A 193 16.96 6.52 7.68
N ALA A 194 16.21 6.46 6.58
CA ALA A 194 15.98 5.18 5.94
C ALA A 194 15.77 5.29 4.42
N THR A 195 15.97 4.19 3.72
CA THR A 195 15.42 4.00 2.38
C THR A 195 13.94 3.59 2.47
N THR A 196 13.24 3.48 1.34
CA THR A 196 11.80 3.11 1.25
C THR A 196 11.38 1.84 2.00
N VAL A 197 12.33 1.07 2.51
CA VAL A 197 12.12 -0.16 3.28
C VAL A 197 11.44 0.08 4.66
N ILE A 198 11.05 1.33 5.01
CA ILE A 198 10.18 1.58 6.18
C ILE A 198 8.74 1.06 5.94
N GLU A 199 8.60 -0.06 5.25
CA GLU A 199 7.36 -0.82 5.20
C GLU A 199 7.06 -1.54 6.53
N VAL A 200 8.02 -1.54 7.45
CA VAL A 200 7.90 -2.28 8.70
C VAL A 200 7.02 -1.51 9.66
N GLY A 201 5.92 -2.14 10.03
CA GLY A 201 4.83 -1.66 10.87
C GLY A 201 5.17 -1.26 12.30
N VAL A 202 6.29 -0.61 12.55
CA VAL A 202 6.58 -0.05 13.86
C VAL A 202 5.78 1.23 14.03
N ASN A 203 4.84 1.16 14.97
CA ASN A 203 4.05 2.32 15.36
C ASN A 203 4.87 3.18 16.33
N VAL A 204 5.29 4.37 15.89
CA VAL A 204 5.97 5.36 16.75
C VAL A 204 5.09 6.61 16.83
N PRO A 205 4.17 6.70 17.80
CA PRO A 205 3.22 7.81 17.90
C PRO A 205 3.89 9.17 18.03
N ASN A 206 5.10 9.21 18.61
CA ASN A 206 5.88 10.44 18.79
C ASN A 206 6.57 10.93 17.52
N ALA A 207 6.67 10.10 16.46
CA ALA A 207 7.21 10.51 15.17
C ALA A 207 6.15 11.34 14.43
N SER A 208 6.29 12.66 14.50
CA SER A 208 5.35 13.64 13.96
C SER A 208 5.81 14.31 12.67
N VAL A 209 7.07 14.12 12.27
CA VAL A 209 7.62 14.72 11.05
C VAL A 209 8.17 13.65 10.12
N MET A 210 7.72 13.71 8.86
CA MET A 210 8.23 12.91 7.76
C MET A 210 8.89 13.84 6.74
N VAL A 211 10.17 13.65 6.47
CA VAL A 211 10.88 14.29 5.36
C VAL A 211 11.11 13.26 4.27
N ILE A 212 10.68 13.56 3.06
CA ILE A 212 10.89 12.70 1.90
C ILE A 212 11.87 13.41 0.97
N GLU A 213 13.05 12.88 0.87
CA GLU A 213 14.14 13.36 0.03
C GLU A 213 13.95 12.93 -1.42
N SER A 214 14.27 13.81 -2.36
CA SER A 214 14.06 13.56 -3.80
C SER A 214 12.65 13.05 -4.09
N ALA A 215 11.64 13.75 -3.55
CA ALA A 215 10.24 13.32 -3.60
C ALA A 215 9.72 13.16 -5.04
N GLU A 216 10.37 13.78 -6.03
CA GLU A 216 10.08 13.62 -7.45
C GLU A 216 10.27 12.18 -7.97
N ARG A 217 11.04 11.37 -7.25
CA ARG A 217 11.33 9.97 -7.62
C ARG A 217 10.30 8.97 -7.11
N PHE A 218 9.34 9.43 -6.30
CA PHE A 218 8.29 8.58 -5.74
C PHE A 218 6.99 8.71 -6.52
N GLY A 219 6.27 7.61 -6.64
CA GLY A 219 4.88 7.62 -7.09
C GLY A 219 3.93 8.17 -6.01
N LEU A 220 2.75 8.64 -6.43
CA LEU A 220 1.74 9.19 -5.51
C LEU A 220 1.33 8.22 -4.41
N SER A 221 1.11 6.95 -4.76
CA SER A 221 0.77 5.90 -3.79
C SER A 221 1.87 5.71 -2.73
N GLN A 222 3.15 5.73 -3.14
CA GLN A 222 4.28 5.63 -2.21
C GLN A 222 4.38 6.84 -1.29
N LEU A 223 4.22 8.06 -1.83
CA LEU A 223 4.21 9.30 -1.06
C LEU A 223 3.07 9.28 -0.03
N HIS A 224 1.89 8.82 -0.41
CA HIS A 224 0.75 8.70 0.48
C HIS A 224 1.00 7.69 1.61
N GLN A 225 1.56 6.53 1.32
CA GLN A 225 1.95 5.53 2.31
C GLN A 225 3.00 6.05 3.29
N LEU A 226 4.05 6.73 2.78
CA LEU A 226 5.09 7.34 3.62
C LEU A 226 4.50 8.42 4.52
N ARG A 227 3.67 9.31 3.97
CA ARG A 227 2.95 10.32 4.76
C ARG A 227 2.15 9.68 5.89
N GLY A 228 1.46 8.57 5.63
CA GLY A 228 0.67 7.83 6.62
C GLY A 228 1.47 7.16 7.75
N ARG A 229 2.81 7.19 7.68
CA ARG A 229 3.67 6.70 8.78
C ARG A 229 3.76 7.67 9.96
N VAL A 230 3.44 8.93 9.75
CA VAL A 230 3.26 9.93 10.82
C VAL A 230 1.77 10.22 11.04
N GLY A 231 1.43 11.05 12.02
CA GLY A 231 0.03 11.38 12.32
C GLY A 231 -0.70 10.30 13.13
N ARG A 232 0.02 9.46 13.85
CA ARG A 232 -0.55 8.42 14.70
C ARG A 232 -0.74 8.84 16.16
N GLY A 233 -0.21 10.01 16.52
CA GLY A 233 -0.42 10.67 17.81
C GLY A 233 -1.51 11.74 17.74
N SER A 234 -1.79 12.39 18.89
CA SER A 234 -2.75 13.51 19.02
C SER A 234 -2.20 14.84 18.51
N GLU A 235 -0.90 14.90 18.30
CA GLU A 235 -0.19 16.13 17.92
C GLU A 235 -0.21 16.39 16.43
N GLN A 236 -0.06 17.67 16.05
CA GLN A 236 0.05 18.02 14.64
C GLN A 236 1.26 17.36 14.01
N SER A 237 1.06 16.67 12.90
CA SER A 237 2.12 16.03 12.12
C SER A 237 2.33 16.70 10.77
N TYR A 238 3.55 16.57 10.27
CA TYR A 238 4.01 17.23 9.06
C TYR A 238 4.67 16.25 8.11
N CYS A 239 4.41 16.44 6.82
CA CYS A 239 5.10 15.72 5.74
C CYS A 239 5.77 16.76 4.83
N ILE A 240 7.10 16.73 4.74
CA ILE A 240 7.89 17.66 3.95
C ILE A 240 8.43 16.91 2.74
N LEU A 241 8.03 17.36 1.55
CA LEU A 241 8.47 16.82 0.28
C LEU A 241 9.62 17.70 -0.24
N LEU A 242 10.84 17.18 -0.29
CA LEU A 242 11.99 17.87 -0.85
C LEU A 242 12.23 17.41 -2.28
N THR A 243 12.36 18.36 -3.21
CA THR A 243 12.62 18.09 -4.62
C THR A 243 13.77 18.93 -5.15
N GLY A 244 14.39 18.46 -6.23
CA GLY A 244 15.29 19.28 -7.03
C GLY A 244 14.57 20.49 -7.64
N ASN A 245 15.36 21.49 -8.10
CA ASN A 245 14.81 22.74 -8.67
C ASN A 245 14.09 22.53 -10.03
N LYS A 246 14.40 21.47 -10.75
CA LYS A 246 13.78 21.16 -12.05
C LYS A 246 12.82 20.00 -11.88
N MET A 247 11.56 20.23 -12.20
CA MET A 247 10.51 19.21 -12.15
C MET A 247 9.78 19.11 -13.48
N SER A 248 9.42 17.90 -13.88
CA SER A 248 8.47 17.67 -14.97
C SER A 248 7.07 18.16 -14.59
N ASN A 249 6.20 18.34 -15.58
CA ASN A 249 4.82 18.71 -15.33
C ASN A 249 4.08 17.65 -14.46
N GLU A 250 4.31 16.38 -14.73
CA GLU A 250 3.75 15.29 -13.93
C GLU A 250 4.21 15.32 -12.48
N THR A 251 5.50 15.55 -12.23
CA THR A 251 6.04 15.71 -10.89
C THR A 251 5.38 16.88 -10.16
N ARG A 252 5.17 18.00 -10.86
CA ARG A 252 4.48 19.15 -10.27
C ARG A 252 3.06 18.79 -9.85
N ILE A 253 2.30 18.13 -10.72
CA ILE A 253 0.94 17.66 -10.40
C ILE A 253 0.97 16.73 -9.18
N ARG A 254 1.93 15.81 -9.09
CA ARG A 254 2.07 14.92 -7.93
C ARG A 254 2.32 15.70 -6.63
N MET A 255 3.25 16.65 -6.62
CA MET A 255 3.55 17.47 -5.44
C MET A 255 2.35 18.32 -5.03
N GLU A 256 1.71 19.00 -5.99
CA GLU A 256 0.51 19.81 -5.74
C GLU A 256 -0.64 18.97 -5.18
N THR A 257 -0.85 17.76 -5.70
CA THR A 257 -1.86 16.83 -5.20
C THR A 257 -1.58 16.45 -3.75
N MET A 258 -0.34 16.07 -3.43
CA MET A 258 0.04 15.70 -2.07
C MET A 258 -0.11 16.84 -1.07
N VAL A 259 0.13 18.08 -1.49
CA VAL A 259 -0.04 19.29 -0.64
C VAL A 259 -1.51 19.61 -0.44
N ARG A 260 -2.32 19.48 -1.50
CA ARG A 260 -3.73 19.90 -1.52
C ARG A 260 -4.64 18.97 -0.72
N THR A 261 -4.42 17.65 -0.79
CA THR A 261 -5.37 16.68 -0.22
C THR A 261 -4.70 15.63 0.66
N ASN A 262 -5.43 15.21 1.69
CA ASN A 262 -5.12 14.03 2.50
C ASN A 262 -5.97 12.82 2.09
N ASP A 263 -6.97 13.00 1.23
CA ASP A 263 -7.83 11.93 0.74
C ASP A 263 -7.05 10.99 -0.18
N GLY A 264 -6.90 9.74 0.26
CA GLY A 264 -6.20 8.72 -0.48
C GLY A 264 -6.90 8.32 -1.78
N PHE A 265 -8.22 8.41 -1.85
CA PHE A 265 -8.98 8.10 -3.08
C PHE A 265 -8.75 9.15 -4.15
N GLU A 266 -8.75 10.44 -3.78
CA GLU A 266 -8.40 11.52 -4.68
C GLU A 266 -6.97 11.38 -5.21
N ILE A 267 -6.02 11.02 -4.33
CA ILE A 267 -4.62 10.75 -4.71
C ILE A 267 -4.54 9.58 -5.70
N ALA A 268 -5.27 8.51 -5.46
CA ALA A 268 -5.30 7.35 -6.35
C ALA A 268 -5.92 7.66 -7.71
N GLU A 269 -6.96 8.50 -7.76
CA GLU A 269 -7.55 8.96 -9.03
C GLU A 269 -6.57 9.79 -9.85
N VAL A 270 -5.80 10.68 -9.21
CA VAL A 270 -4.75 11.45 -9.89
C VAL A 270 -3.62 10.53 -10.37
N ASP A 271 -3.18 9.57 -9.53
CA ASP A 271 -2.15 8.58 -9.91
C ASP A 271 -2.60 7.77 -11.14
N LEU A 272 -3.85 7.33 -11.16
CA LEU A 272 -4.46 6.63 -12.31
C LEU A 272 -4.46 7.49 -13.58
N LYS A 273 -4.81 8.78 -13.47
CA LYS A 273 -4.82 9.71 -14.60
C LYS A 273 -3.42 9.98 -15.16
N LEU A 274 -2.39 10.04 -14.31
CA LEU A 274 -1.01 10.29 -14.71
C LEU A 274 -0.36 9.09 -15.38
N ARG A 275 -0.56 7.88 -14.83
CA ARG A 275 0.05 6.64 -15.34
C ARG A 275 -0.73 6.00 -16.49
N GLY A 276 -2.02 6.26 -16.54
CA GLY A 276 -2.95 5.50 -17.39
C GLY A 276 -3.31 4.13 -16.81
N PRO A 277 -4.38 3.50 -17.33
CA PRO A 277 -4.89 2.23 -16.81
C PRO A 277 -3.94 1.04 -17.02
N GLY A 278 -3.02 1.10 -17.98
CA GLY A 278 -2.11 0.00 -18.32
C GLY A 278 -1.01 -0.26 -17.29
N ASP A 279 -0.42 0.80 -16.75
CA ASP A 279 0.72 0.71 -15.82
C ASP A 279 0.30 0.35 -14.38
N LEU A 280 -0.92 0.71 -13.96
CA LEU A 280 -1.43 0.35 -12.63
C LEU A 280 -1.72 -1.13 -12.46
N MET A 281 -1.94 -1.82 -13.57
CA MET A 281 -2.33 -3.22 -13.58
C MET A 281 -1.14 -4.18 -13.70
N GLY A 282 0.07 -3.65 -13.86
CA GLY A 282 1.28 -4.45 -14.06
C GLY A 282 1.07 -5.51 -15.15
N THR A 283 1.95 -5.64 -16.09
CA THR A 283 1.84 -6.54 -17.25
C THR A 283 1.62 -8.03 -16.93
N GLN A 284 1.63 -8.42 -15.65
CA GLN A 284 1.46 -9.80 -15.17
C GLN A 284 0.24 -10.06 -14.26
N GLN A 285 -0.49 -9.02 -13.83
CA GLN A 285 -1.73 -9.21 -13.04
C GLN A 285 -3.00 -9.09 -13.88
N SER A 286 -2.90 -9.03 -15.15
CA SER A 286 -3.99 -8.68 -16.06
C SER A 286 -4.87 -9.86 -16.45
N GLY A 287 -5.75 -10.24 -15.54
CA GLY A 287 -7.08 -10.71 -15.95
C GLY A 287 -8.00 -9.57 -16.38
N VAL A 288 -7.47 -8.35 -16.55
CA VAL A 288 -8.28 -7.18 -16.86
C VAL A 288 -8.81 -7.27 -18.27
N LEU A 289 -10.13 -7.15 -18.36
CA LEU A 289 -10.90 -7.00 -19.57
C LEU A 289 -10.25 -5.92 -20.46
N ALA A 290 -9.62 -6.35 -21.55
CA ALA A 290 -9.26 -5.45 -22.62
C ALA A 290 -10.55 -4.88 -23.20
N LEU A 291 -11.02 -3.77 -22.68
CA LEU A 291 -12.19 -3.07 -23.20
C LEU A 291 -11.85 -2.59 -24.61
N LYS A 292 -12.73 -2.87 -25.59
CA LYS A 292 -12.47 -2.56 -26.99
C LYS A 292 -12.45 -1.07 -27.29
N ILE A 293 -13.30 -0.29 -26.59
CA ILE A 293 -13.54 1.13 -26.86
C ILE A 293 -13.61 1.97 -25.59
N ALA A 294 -13.93 1.40 -24.43
CA ALA A 294 -14.09 2.14 -23.19
C ALA A 294 -12.75 2.36 -22.48
N ASP A 295 -12.60 3.55 -21.93
CA ASP A 295 -11.48 3.96 -21.09
C ASP A 295 -11.92 3.95 -19.61
N LEU A 296 -11.30 3.11 -18.77
CA LEU A 296 -11.66 2.96 -17.37
C LEU A 296 -11.53 4.25 -16.56
N VAL A 297 -10.76 5.22 -17.04
CA VAL A 297 -10.58 6.52 -16.38
C VAL A 297 -11.62 7.53 -16.84
N LYS A 298 -11.90 7.56 -18.15
CA LYS A 298 -12.80 8.57 -18.74
C LYS A 298 -14.26 8.18 -18.66
N ASP A 299 -14.53 6.86 -18.76
CA ASP A 299 -15.88 6.33 -18.89
C ASP A 299 -16.42 5.73 -17.57
N GLN A 300 -15.99 6.29 -16.43
CA GLN A 300 -16.34 5.78 -15.10
C GLN A 300 -17.85 5.71 -14.85
N ASP A 301 -18.60 6.72 -15.28
CA ASP A 301 -20.05 6.76 -15.06
C ASP A 301 -20.78 5.75 -15.97
N ILE A 302 -20.25 5.52 -17.19
CA ILE A 302 -20.75 4.47 -18.09
C ILE A 302 -20.49 3.10 -17.46
N LEU A 303 -19.32 2.88 -16.87
CA LEU A 303 -18.99 1.62 -16.20
C LEU A 303 -19.92 1.34 -15.01
N LYS A 304 -20.19 2.36 -14.17
CA LYS A 304 -21.15 2.25 -13.06
C LYS A 304 -22.55 1.90 -13.55
N ALA A 305 -23.03 2.60 -14.59
CA ALA A 305 -24.34 2.33 -15.18
C ALA A 305 -24.41 0.93 -15.77
N ALA A 306 -23.39 0.49 -16.52
CA ALA A 306 -23.33 -0.83 -17.11
C ALA A 306 -23.34 -1.93 -16.03
N ARG A 307 -22.58 -1.76 -14.94
CA ARG A 307 -22.59 -2.70 -13.81
C ARG A 307 -23.97 -2.79 -13.16
N PHE A 308 -24.61 -1.65 -12.92
CA PHE A 308 -25.95 -1.62 -12.34
C PHE A 308 -26.94 -2.39 -13.20
N GLN A 309 -26.94 -2.15 -14.52
CA GLN A 309 -27.77 -2.86 -15.48
C GLN A 309 -27.48 -4.36 -15.50
N ALA A 310 -26.22 -4.77 -15.43
CA ALA A 310 -25.85 -6.18 -15.40
C ALA A 310 -26.34 -6.87 -14.12
N ILE A 311 -26.24 -6.22 -12.95
CA ILE A 311 -26.75 -6.74 -11.68
C ILE A 311 -28.26 -6.89 -11.72
N ASP A 312 -28.99 -5.89 -12.21
CA ASP A 312 -30.45 -5.96 -12.31
C ASP A 312 -30.92 -7.04 -13.29
N LEU A 313 -30.22 -7.18 -14.42
CA LEU A 313 -30.48 -8.23 -15.39
C LEU A 313 -30.29 -9.62 -14.80
N LEU A 314 -29.16 -9.85 -14.10
CA LEU A 314 -28.87 -11.14 -13.47
C LEU A 314 -29.75 -11.44 -12.26
N LYS A 315 -30.27 -10.41 -11.54
CA LYS A 315 -31.30 -10.62 -10.50
C LYS A 315 -32.63 -11.10 -11.10
N ALA A 316 -33.00 -10.57 -12.28
CA ALA A 316 -34.23 -10.91 -12.94
C ALA A 316 -34.12 -12.25 -13.71
N ASP A 317 -32.96 -12.58 -14.25
CA ASP A 317 -32.70 -13.76 -15.06
C ASP A 317 -31.26 -14.28 -14.79
N PRO A 318 -31.06 -15.01 -13.69
CA PRO A 318 -29.71 -15.45 -13.25
C PRO A 318 -28.97 -16.29 -14.30
N ASN A 319 -29.67 -17.07 -15.09
CA ASN A 319 -29.10 -17.97 -16.10
C ASN A 319 -29.14 -17.40 -17.51
N LEU A 320 -29.68 -16.19 -17.71
CA LEU A 320 -29.90 -15.58 -19.03
C LEU A 320 -30.73 -16.44 -19.99
N GLU A 321 -31.78 -17.11 -19.46
CA GLU A 321 -32.64 -18.03 -20.21
C GLU A 321 -33.81 -17.32 -20.89
N LEU A 322 -34.18 -16.13 -20.47
CA LEU A 322 -35.27 -15.37 -21.06
C LEU A 322 -34.96 -15.00 -22.53
N PRO A 323 -35.96 -15.07 -23.43
CA PRO A 323 -35.76 -14.81 -24.87
C PRO A 323 -35.11 -13.48 -25.19
N GLN A 324 -35.44 -12.42 -24.45
CA GLN A 324 -34.82 -11.08 -24.59
C GLN A 324 -33.34 -11.04 -24.22
N ASN A 325 -32.86 -11.96 -23.38
CA ASN A 325 -31.49 -12.00 -22.87
C ASN A 325 -30.60 -12.98 -23.64
N GLN A 326 -31.11 -13.75 -24.57
CA GLN A 326 -30.36 -14.77 -25.35
C GLN A 326 -29.18 -14.15 -26.11
N ARG A 327 -29.31 -12.91 -26.58
CA ARG A 327 -28.21 -12.21 -27.26
C ARG A 327 -27.06 -11.88 -26.31
N VAL A 328 -27.38 -11.54 -25.07
CA VAL A 328 -26.39 -11.30 -24.01
C VAL A 328 -25.70 -12.61 -23.66
N ALA A 329 -26.46 -13.69 -23.46
CA ALA A 329 -25.95 -15.03 -23.18
C ALA A 329 -25.02 -15.53 -24.30
N TYR A 330 -25.41 -15.36 -25.55
CA TYR A 330 -24.59 -15.74 -26.71
C TYR A 330 -23.24 -14.95 -26.71
N THR A 331 -23.30 -13.64 -26.53
CA THR A 331 -22.09 -12.80 -26.53
C THR A 331 -21.14 -13.13 -25.35
N LEU A 332 -21.73 -13.38 -24.17
CA LEU A 332 -20.97 -13.81 -22.98
C LEU A 332 -20.26 -15.15 -23.23
N ASN A 333 -20.96 -16.13 -23.78
CA ASN A 333 -20.40 -17.43 -24.13
C ASN A 333 -19.27 -17.34 -25.17
N GLN A 334 -19.39 -16.45 -26.16
CA GLN A 334 -18.31 -16.19 -27.13
C GLN A 334 -17.08 -15.59 -26.47
N LEU A 335 -17.24 -14.61 -25.56
CA LEU A 335 -16.16 -14.01 -24.80
C LEU A 335 -15.45 -15.03 -23.89
N GLN A 336 -16.21 -15.95 -23.30
CA GLN A 336 -15.70 -17.02 -22.44
C GLN A 336 -14.89 -18.06 -23.20
N ARG A 337 -15.31 -18.44 -24.43
CA ARG A 337 -14.58 -19.39 -25.27
C ARG A 337 -13.21 -18.91 -25.71
N HIS A 338 -13.03 -17.59 -25.83
CA HIS A 338 -11.76 -16.98 -26.24
C HIS A 338 -10.81 -16.66 -25.06
N LYS A 339 -11.31 -16.77 -23.83
CA LYS A 339 -10.51 -16.57 -22.63
C LYS A 339 -10.91 -17.63 -21.61
N ASN A 340 -9.95 -18.37 -21.09
CA ASN A 340 -10.12 -19.14 -19.85
C ASN A 340 -10.28 -18.15 -18.67
N LEU A 341 -11.32 -17.29 -18.76
CA LEU A 341 -11.58 -16.20 -17.79
C LEU A 341 -11.94 -16.73 -16.40
N TRP A 342 -12.52 -17.90 -16.33
CA TRP A 342 -12.99 -18.49 -15.07
C TRP A 342 -11.87 -19.09 -14.22
N THR A 343 -10.69 -19.34 -14.78
CA THR A 343 -9.52 -19.81 -14.02
C THR A 343 -8.93 -18.70 -13.15
N TYR A 344 -9.37 -17.45 -13.30
CA TYR A 344 -8.84 -16.27 -12.59
C TYR A 344 -9.87 -15.60 -11.68
N ILE A 345 -11.13 -16.01 -11.72
CA ILE A 345 -12.24 -15.39 -10.97
C ILE A 345 -12.79 -16.36 -9.90
N SER A 346 -12.55 -17.64 -10.06
CA SER A 346 -12.97 -18.67 -9.08
C SER A 346 -11.87 -19.02 -8.10
#